data_958bdd4b950443d6539deb279a8b780e
#
_entry.id   958bdd4b950443d6539deb279a8b780e
#
_cell.length_a   1.000
_cell.length_b   1.000
_cell.length_c   1.000
_cell.angle_alpha   90.00
_cell.angle_beta   90.00
_cell.angle_gamma   90.00
#
_symmetry.space_group_name_H-M   'P 1'
#
loop_
_entity.id
_entity.type
_entity.pdbx_description
1 polymer ?
#
loop_
_entity_poly.entity_id
_entity_poly.type
_entity_poly.pdbx_seq_one_letter_code
_entity_poly.pdbx_strand_id
1 'polypeptide(L)'
;MKIVIVGDGKVGSTLAEQLSREGHDITVVDRSPDPLQQTTEDLDILCIEGNGATYETQLEAGVDSADLLIAVTASDELNLLCCLIAKKAGAQHTIARVRNPEYNAELPLITEDLGLSLSVNPELTCATEIARSLRLPSAMRADTFADGHVELLQLILQPDSPLAGKTLMELPSLTRSNVLIGAVQRGDHDNVTIPGGAFRLEAGDRIMLISTPHSA
;
A
#
# COMPACT_ATOMS: atom_id res chain seq x y z
N MET A 1 10.07 -1.43 -16.28
CA MET A 1 11.12 -1.43 -15.23
C MET A 1 11.70 -2.81 -15.13
N LYS A 2 12.98 -2.92 -14.76
CA LYS A 2 13.63 -4.17 -14.43
C LYS A 2 13.55 -4.38 -12.92
N ILE A 3 12.85 -5.43 -12.48
CA ILE A 3 12.54 -5.68 -11.06
C ILE A 3 13.04 -7.06 -10.66
N VAL A 4 13.79 -7.12 -9.57
CA VAL A 4 14.24 -8.37 -8.97
C VAL A 4 13.47 -8.62 -7.67
N ILE A 5 12.84 -9.79 -7.56
CA ILE A 5 12.08 -10.21 -6.38
C ILE A 5 12.85 -11.33 -5.69
N VAL A 6 13.17 -11.16 -4.40
CA VAL A 6 13.82 -12.18 -3.59
C VAL A 6 12.79 -12.80 -2.64
N GLY A 7 12.52 -14.08 -2.84
CA GLY A 7 11.49 -14.86 -2.13
C GLY A 7 10.28 -15.13 -3.01
N ASP A 8 10.05 -16.40 -3.37
CA ASP A 8 8.93 -16.87 -4.19
C ASP A 8 7.85 -17.56 -3.36
N GLY A 9 7.61 -17.05 -2.16
CA GLY A 9 6.45 -17.41 -1.36
C GLY A 9 5.19 -16.71 -1.86
N LYS A 10 4.07 -16.85 -1.13
CA LYS A 10 2.75 -16.27 -1.52
C LYS A 10 2.81 -14.79 -1.91
N VAL A 11 3.59 -13.98 -1.21
CA VAL A 11 3.71 -12.55 -1.52
C VAL A 11 4.55 -12.33 -2.77
N GLY A 12 5.68 -13.03 -2.88
CA GLY A 12 6.60 -12.89 -4.02
C GLY A 12 5.97 -13.34 -5.33
N SER A 13 5.33 -14.52 -5.36
CA SER A 13 4.64 -15.02 -6.55
C SER A 13 3.48 -14.10 -6.99
N THR A 14 2.69 -13.59 -6.04
CA THR A 14 1.61 -12.63 -6.35
C THR A 14 2.18 -11.33 -6.92
N LEU A 15 3.29 -10.81 -6.38
CA LEU A 15 3.95 -9.62 -6.92
C LEU A 15 4.50 -9.87 -8.32
N ALA A 16 5.16 -11.01 -8.54
CA ALA A 16 5.69 -11.40 -9.84
C ALA A 16 4.58 -11.45 -10.89
N GLU A 17 3.45 -12.07 -10.57
CA GLU A 17 2.29 -12.15 -11.45
C GLU A 17 1.72 -10.78 -11.80
N GLN A 18 1.47 -9.94 -10.80
CA GLN A 18 0.87 -8.61 -11.02
C GLN A 18 1.80 -7.68 -11.80
N LEU A 19 3.07 -7.61 -11.42
CA LEU A 19 4.04 -6.73 -12.07
C LEU A 19 4.39 -7.20 -13.49
N SER A 20 4.41 -8.52 -13.73
CA SER A 20 4.57 -9.07 -15.08
C SER A 20 3.39 -8.67 -15.97
N ARG A 21 2.15 -8.74 -15.48
CA ARG A 21 0.95 -8.29 -16.22
C ARG A 21 0.97 -6.80 -16.55
N GLU A 22 1.63 -6.00 -15.74
CA GLU A 22 1.84 -4.57 -15.97
C GLU A 22 2.96 -4.30 -17.00
N GLY A 23 3.61 -5.34 -17.52
CA GLY A 23 4.64 -5.25 -18.54
C GLY A 23 6.03 -4.90 -18.00
N HIS A 24 6.30 -5.24 -16.74
CA HIS A 24 7.64 -5.12 -16.15
C HIS A 24 8.49 -6.35 -16.45
N ASP A 25 9.81 -6.16 -16.53
CA ASP A 25 10.81 -7.23 -16.68
C ASP A 25 11.15 -7.78 -15.28
N ILE A 26 10.71 -9.01 -15.01
CA ILE A 26 10.76 -9.61 -13.69
C ILE A 26 11.77 -10.74 -13.62
N THR A 27 12.63 -10.70 -12.61
CA THR A 27 13.47 -11.84 -12.19
C THR A 27 13.11 -12.24 -10.76
N VAL A 28 12.83 -13.52 -10.52
CA VAL A 28 12.54 -14.05 -9.18
C VAL A 28 13.71 -14.90 -8.69
N VAL A 29 14.10 -14.71 -7.44
CA VAL A 29 15.18 -15.47 -6.78
C VAL A 29 14.61 -16.15 -5.55
N ASP A 30 14.75 -17.46 -5.44
CA ASP A 30 14.43 -18.25 -4.23
C ASP A 30 15.44 -19.38 -4.05
N ARG A 31 15.58 -19.88 -2.81
CA ARG A 31 16.41 -21.05 -2.49
C ARG A 31 15.71 -22.36 -2.81
N SER A 32 14.40 -22.36 -2.89
CA SER A 32 13.57 -23.54 -3.09
C SER A 32 13.19 -23.66 -4.56
N PRO A 33 13.49 -24.78 -5.22
CA PRO A 33 13.15 -24.97 -6.63
C PRO A 33 11.64 -25.13 -6.89
N ASP A 34 10.88 -25.71 -5.95
CA ASP A 34 9.46 -26.02 -6.15
C ASP A 34 8.60 -24.78 -6.44
N PRO A 35 8.68 -23.68 -5.65
CA PRO A 35 7.96 -22.44 -5.98
C PRO A 35 8.37 -21.87 -7.33
N LEU A 36 9.66 -21.83 -7.63
CA LEU A 36 10.20 -21.29 -8.87
C LEU A 36 9.71 -22.06 -10.11
N GLN A 37 9.52 -23.38 -10.02
CA GLN A 37 8.96 -24.17 -11.10
C GLN A 37 7.53 -23.74 -11.43
N GLN A 38 6.67 -23.58 -10.41
CA GLN A 38 5.30 -23.12 -10.60
C GLN A 38 5.26 -21.73 -11.24
N THR A 39 6.07 -20.82 -10.71
CA THR A 39 6.14 -19.45 -11.23
C THR A 39 6.64 -19.42 -12.68
N THR A 40 7.61 -20.25 -13.04
CA THR A 40 8.11 -20.36 -14.43
C THR A 40 7.08 -20.98 -15.38
N GLU A 41 6.29 -21.95 -14.92
CA GLU A 41 5.25 -22.58 -15.75
C GLU A 41 4.07 -21.65 -16.03
N ASP A 42 3.75 -20.78 -15.05
CA ASP A 42 2.59 -19.88 -15.13
C ASP A 42 2.92 -18.52 -15.78
N LEU A 43 4.17 -18.07 -15.68
CA LEU A 43 4.60 -16.73 -16.07
C LEU A 43 5.86 -16.79 -16.96
N ASP A 44 5.92 -15.93 -17.98
CA ASP A 44 7.12 -15.74 -18.82
C ASP A 44 8.11 -14.79 -18.12
N ILE A 45 8.75 -15.29 -17.05
CA ILE A 45 9.72 -14.54 -16.24
C ILE A 45 10.96 -15.36 -15.95
N LEU A 46 12.08 -14.69 -15.62
CA LEU A 46 13.32 -15.36 -15.26
C LEU A 46 13.27 -15.79 -13.79
N CYS A 47 13.54 -17.07 -13.51
CA CYS A 47 13.65 -17.62 -12.17
C CYS A 47 15.08 -18.13 -11.92
N ILE A 48 15.65 -17.78 -10.76
CA ILE A 48 17.02 -18.15 -10.36
C ILE A 48 16.94 -18.86 -9.01
N GLU A 49 17.42 -20.10 -8.96
CA GLU A 49 17.59 -20.83 -7.71
C GLU A 49 18.87 -20.36 -7.02
N GLY A 50 18.74 -19.76 -5.84
CA GLY A 50 19.91 -19.29 -5.10
C GLY A 50 19.59 -18.53 -3.81
N ASN A 51 20.65 -18.17 -3.11
CA ASN A 51 20.56 -17.34 -1.93
C ASN A 51 20.56 -15.85 -2.30
N GLY A 52 19.40 -15.21 -2.26
CA GLY A 52 19.25 -13.80 -2.58
C GLY A 52 20.08 -12.83 -1.70
N ALA A 53 20.65 -13.30 -0.60
CA ALA A 53 21.60 -12.52 0.22
C ALA A 53 23.08 -12.75 -0.17
N THR A 54 23.37 -13.30 -1.34
CA THR A 54 24.73 -13.36 -1.87
C THR A 54 24.88 -12.40 -3.04
N TYR A 55 26.03 -11.75 -3.09
CA TYR A 55 26.34 -10.80 -4.17
C TYR A 55 26.34 -11.47 -5.56
N GLU A 56 26.85 -12.71 -5.64
CA GLU A 56 26.92 -13.49 -6.87
C GLU A 56 25.53 -13.78 -7.42
N THR A 57 24.61 -14.31 -6.61
CA THR A 57 23.23 -14.56 -7.02
C THR A 57 22.48 -13.29 -7.44
N GLN A 58 22.74 -12.19 -6.74
CA GLN A 58 22.12 -10.91 -7.10
C GLN A 58 22.67 -10.37 -8.44
N LEU A 59 23.93 -10.55 -8.73
CA LEU A 59 24.49 -10.18 -10.06
C LEU A 59 23.92 -11.07 -11.16
N GLU A 60 23.79 -12.38 -10.92
CA GLU A 60 23.15 -13.30 -11.86
C GLU A 60 21.69 -12.88 -12.15
N ALA A 61 20.98 -12.40 -11.12
CA ALA A 61 19.64 -11.83 -11.26
C ALA A 61 19.61 -10.45 -11.95
N GLY A 62 20.77 -9.86 -12.26
CA GLY A 62 20.90 -8.57 -12.92
C GLY A 62 20.58 -7.38 -12.02
N VAL A 63 20.85 -7.49 -10.73
CA VAL A 63 20.59 -6.42 -9.74
C VAL A 63 21.45 -5.17 -10.02
N ASP A 64 22.62 -5.32 -10.61
CA ASP A 64 23.51 -4.22 -11.02
C ASP A 64 22.87 -3.21 -11.98
N SER A 65 21.83 -3.63 -12.70
CA SER A 65 21.09 -2.80 -13.64
C SER A 65 19.60 -2.73 -13.32
N ALA A 66 19.19 -3.23 -12.13
CA ALA A 66 17.77 -3.24 -11.72
C ALA A 66 17.31 -1.84 -11.26
N ASP A 67 16.10 -1.48 -11.69
CA ASP A 67 15.41 -0.29 -11.18
C ASP A 67 14.95 -0.52 -9.73
N LEU A 68 14.57 -1.76 -9.39
CA LEU A 68 14.01 -2.11 -8.09
C LEU A 68 14.37 -3.53 -7.68
N LEU A 69 14.79 -3.70 -6.40
CA LEU A 69 14.81 -4.99 -5.75
C LEU A 69 13.76 -5.04 -4.61
N ILE A 70 12.97 -6.12 -4.58
CA ILE A 70 11.94 -6.36 -3.55
C ILE A 70 12.30 -7.64 -2.79
N ALA A 71 12.59 -7.54 -1.49
CA ALA A 71 12.91 -8.68 -0.64
C ALA A 71 11.70 -9.04 0.25
N VAL A 72 11.11 -10.22 0.01
CA VAL A 72 9.86 -10.69 0.66
C VAL A 72 9.97 -12.12 1.17
N THR A 73 11.16 -12.54 1.57
CA THR A 73 11.40 -13.86 2.18
C THR A 73 10.73 -14.01 3.56
N ALA A 74 10.83 -15.17 4.16
CA ALA A 74 10.28 -15.43 5.50
C ALA A 74 11.06 -14.77 6.65
N SER A 75 12.30 -14.26 6.43
CA SER A 75 13.14 -13.63 7.46
C SER A 75 13.32 -12.14 7.17
N ASP A 76 13.00 -11.31 8.16
CA ASP A 76 13.16 -9.86 8.09
C ASP A 76 14.64 -9.46 7.95
N GLU A 77 15.54 -10.13 8.71
CA GLU A 77 16.98 -9.90 8.64
C GLU A 77 17.54 -10.22 7.25
N LEU A 78 17.06 -11.32 6.66
CA LEU A 78 17.44 -11.69 5.30
C LEU A 78 16.96 -10.65 4.28
N ASN A 79 15.74 -10.14 4.44
CA ASN A 79 15.20 -9.12 3.56
C ASN A 79 16.00 -7.82 3.63
N LEU A 80 16.37 -7.39 4.84
CA LEU A 80 17.23 -6.21 5.03
C LEU A 80 18.62 -6.42 4.44
N LEU A 81 19.22 -7.60 4.64
CA LEU A 81 20.52 -7.94 4.08
C LEU A 81 20.49 -7.99 2.54
N CYS A 82 19.43 -8.55 1.95
CA CYS A 82 19.26 -8.54 0.49
C CYS A 82 19.22 -7.12 -0.06
N CYS A 83 18.48 -6.21 0.58
CA CYS A 83 18.39 -4.81 0.17
C CYS A 83 19.73 -4.08 0.30
N LEU A 84 20.47 -4.30 1.38
CA LEU A 84 21.80 -3.71 1.57
C LEU A 84 22.78 -4.14 0.46
N ILE A 85 22.82 -5.44 0.15
CA ILE A 85 23.68 -5.98 -0.91
C ILE A 85 23.25 -5.43 -2.27
N ALA A 86 21.95 -5.42 -2.55
CA ALA A 86 21.40 -4.90 -3.80
C ALA A 86 21.77 -3.43 -4.03
N LYS A 87 21.66 -2.61 -2.99
CA LYS A 87 22.07 -1.20 -3.08
C LYS A 87 23.55 -1.06 -3.38
N LYS A 88 24.39 -1.89 -2.78
CA LYS A 88 25.83 -1.92 -3.07
C LYS A 88 26.16 -2.47 -4.45
N ALA A 89 25.34 -3.40 -4.98
CA ALA A 89 25.47 -3.95 -6.32
C ALA A 89 25.05 -2.96 -7.43
N GLY A 90 24.21 -1.97 -7.13
CA GLY A 90 23.81 -0.93 -8.10
C GLY A 90 22.31 -0.73 -8.27
N ALA A 91 21.44 -1.50 -7.58
CA ALA A 91 20.00 -1.29 -7.63
C ALA A 91 19.61 0.15 -7.28
N GLN A 92 18.72 0.74 -8.08
CA GLN A 92 18.30 2.13 -7.86
C GLN A 92 17.46 2.26 -6.60
N HIS A 93 16.49 1.36 -6.43
CA HIS A 93 15.58 1.31 -5.30
C HIS A 93 15.53 -0.09 -4.67
N THR A 94 15.24 -0.13 -3.36
CA THR A 94 15.08 -1.39 -2.63
C THR A 94 13.88 -1.32 -1.70
N ILE A 95 13.12 -2.42 -1.63
CA ILE A 95 11.97 -2.57 -0.73
C ILE A 95 12.16 -3.84 0.09
N ALA A 96 12.06 -3.72 1.41
CA ALA A 96 12.12 -4.85 2.32
C ALA A 96 10.78 -5.09 3.02
N ARG A 97 10.35 -6.36 3.08
CA ARG A 97 9.30 -6.78 4.00
C ARG A 97 9.89 -6.94 5.39
N VAL A 98 9.37 -6.16 6.36
CA VAL A 98 9.80 -6.20 7.77
C VAL A 98 8.56 -6.27 8.64
N ARG A 99 8.36 -7.41 9.33
CA ARG A 99 7.17 -7.70 10.14
C ARG A 99 7.39 -7.46 11.62
N ASN A 100 8.62 -7.68 12.10
CA ASN A 100 8.94 -7.54 13.51
C ASN A 100 8.76 -6.07 13.95
N PRO A 101 7.87 -5.80 14.96
CA PRO A 101 7.66 -4.44 15.45
C PRO A 101 8.91 -3.79 16.05
N GLU A 102 9.83 -4.59 16.61
CA GLU A 102 11.09 -4.08 17.17
C GLU A 102 11.96 -3.48 16.07
N TYR A 103 12.06 -4.17 14.92
CA TYR A 103 12.81 -3.63 13.76
C TYR A 103 12.13 -2.41 13.17
N ASN A 104 10.81 -2.39 13.10
CA ASN A 104 10.08 -1.24 12.57
C ASN A 104 10.34 0.05 13.38
N ALA A 105 10.58 -0.06 14.69
CA ALA A 105 10.92 1.08 15.53
C ALA A 105 12.32 1.63 15.24
N GLU A 106 13.26 0.74 14.86
CA GLU A 106 14.67 1.09 14.59
C GLU A 106 14.92 1.48 13.13
N LEU A 107 14.07 1.05 12.19
CA LEU A 107 14.25 1.32 10.76
C LEU A 107 14.48 2.79 10.41
N PRO A 108 13.77 3.78 10.99
CA PRO A 108 14.01 5.20 10.68
C PRO A 108 15.44 5.65 10.95
N LEU A 109 16.15 4.99 11.88
CA LEU A 109 17.53 5.31 12.23
C LEU A 109 18.56 4.74 11.23
N ILE A 110 18.22 3.61 10.59
CA ILE A 110 19.16 2.83 9.77
C ILE A 110 18.77 2.72 8.29
N THR A 111 17.64 3.28 7.91
CA THR A 111 17.13 3.20 6.52
C THR A 111 18.12 3.73 5.50
N GLU A 112 18.73 4.87 5.78
CA GLU A 112 19.72 5.50 4.90
C GLU A 112 20.99 4.64 4.76
N ASP A 113 21.51 4.12 5.87
CA ASP A 113 22.71 3.27 5.90
C ASP A 113 22.48 1.94 5.16
N LEU A 114 21.29 1.38 5.28
CA LEU A 114 20.87 0.17 4.56
C LEU A 114 20.58 0.44 3.07
N GLY A 115 20.47 1.71 2.68
CA GLY A 115 20.06 2.09 1.33
C GLY A 115 18.62 1.65 1.00
N LEU A 116 17.78 1.54 2.00
CA LEU A 116 16.40 1.07 1.89
C LEU A 116 15.50 2.23 1.41
N SER A 117 14.79 2.03 0.31
CA SER A 117 13.85 3.03 -0.21
C SER A 117 12.50 2.96 0.50
N LEU A 118 12.07 1.74 0.89
CA LEU A 118 10.80 1.52 1.57
C LEU A 118 10.86 0.23 2.40
N SER A 119 10.27 0.24 3.59
CA SER A 119 9.92 -0.96 4.35
C SER A 119 8.41 -1.17 4.37
N VAL A 120 7.96 -2.41 4.24
CA VAL A 120 6.54 -2.78 4.22
C VAL A 120 6.27 -3.87 5.25
N ASN A 121 5.24 -3.64 6.08
CA ASN A 121 4.70 -4.65 6.99
C ASN A 121 3.26 -4.98 6.56
N PRO A 122 3.06 -6.00 5.71
CA PRO A 122 1.72 -6.33 5.20
C PRO A 122 0.75 -6.74 6.30
N GLU A 123 1.24 -7.42 7.34
CA GLU A 123 0.44 -7.89 8.47
C GLU A 123 -0.11 -6.71 9.29
N LEU A 124 0.74 -5.73 9.58
CA LEU A 124 0.33 -4.52 10.29
C LEU A 124 -0.62 -3.67 9.43
N THR A 125 -0.32 -3.52 8.15
CA THR A 125 -1.20 -2.80 7.21
C THR A 125 -2.58 -3.44 7.16
N CYS A 126 -2.65 -4.76 7.00
CA CYS A 126 -3.91 -5.51 6.99
C CYS A 126 -4.66 -5.36 8.32
N ALA A 127 -3.99 -5.51 9.46
CA ALA A 127 -4.59 -5.35 10.78
C ALA A 127 -5.16 -3.93 10.99
N THR A 128 -4.42 -2.91 10.54
CA THR A 128 -4.86 -1.52 10.60
C THR A 128 -6.10 -1.28 9.75
N GLU A 129 -6.16 -1.83 8.54
CA GLU A 129 -7.32 -1.71 7.66
C GLU A 129 -8.56 -2.43 8.24
N ILE A 130 -8.38 -3.62 8.84
CA ILE A 130 -9.47 -4.34 9.52
C ILE A 130 -9.97 -3.50 10.71
N ALA A 131 -9.07 -3.00 11.55
CA ALA A 131 -9.45 -2.18 12.70
C ALA A 131 -10.19 -0.90 12.27
N ARG A 132 -9.75 -0.27 11.18
CA ARG A 132 -10.42 0.90 10.60
C ARG A 132 -11.82 0.57 10.10
N SER A 133 -11.98 -0.54 9.38
CA SER A 133 -13.28 -1.00 8.87
C SER A 133 -14.27 -1.27 10.01
N LEU A 134 -13.80 -1.78 11.16
CA LEU A 134 -14.62 -2.00 12.33
C LEU A 134 -14.98 -0.71 13.07
N ARG A 135 -14.07 0.28 13.06
CA ARG A 135 -14.31 1.60 13.69
C ARG A 135 -15.32 2.43 12.89
N LEU A 136 -15.31 2.32 11.57
CA LEU A 136 -16.12 3.11 10.65
C LEU A 136 -17.01 2.22 9.77
N PRO A 137 -17.97 1.48 10.34
CA PRO A 137 -18.77 0.51 9.61
C PRO A 137 -19.66 1.15 8.53
N SER A 138 -19.94 2.45 8.63
CA SER A 138 -20.69 3.20 7.63
C SER A 138 -19.84 3.74 6.48
N ALA A 139 -18.50 3.70 6.60
CA ALA A 139 -17.62 4.14 5.55
C ALA A 139 -17.44 3.03 4.49
N MET A 140 -17.68 3.36 3.23
CA MET A 140 -17.39 2.48 2.10
C MET A 140 -15.89 2.39 1.84
N ARG A 141 -15.20 3.49 2.07
CA ARG A 141 -13.75 3.63 1.93
C ARG A 141 -13.22 4.65 2.93
N ALA A 142 -12.04 4.37 3.47
CA ALA A 142 -11.32 5.27 4.35
C ALA A 142 -9.83 5.25 3.98
N ASP A 143 -9.29 6.41 3.62
CA ASP A 143 -7.87 6.61 3.33
C ASP A 143 -7.29 7.61 4.34
N THR A 144 -5.99 7.52 4.64
CA THR A 144 -5.31 8.46 5.54
C THR A 144 -4.21 9.21 4.80
N PHE A 145 -4.01 10.47 5.19
CA PHE A 145 -2.98 11.36 4.67
C PHE A 145 -2.21 12.01 5.82
N ALA A 146 -1.07 12.62 5.50
CA ALA A 146 -0.25 13.36 6.44
C ALA A 146 0.06 12.52 7.70
N ASP A 147 0.64 11.34 7.50
CA ASP A 147 1.03 10.40 8.57
C ASP A 147 -0.14 10.04 9.52
N GLY A 148 -1.33 9.91 8.96
CA GLY A 148 -2.53 9.55 9.71
C GLY A 148 -3.23 10.72 10.41
N HIS A 149 -2.79 11.96 10.19
CA HIS A 149 -3.42 13.15 10.78
C HIS A 149 -4.70 13.59 10.06
N VAL A 150 -4.93 13.13 8.85
CA VAL A 150 -6.13 13.44 8.05
C VAL A 150 -6.75 12.15 7.54
N GLU A 151 -8.06 12.01 7.71
CA GLU A 151 -8.87 10.92 7.17
C GLU A 151 -9.75 11.41 6.04
N LEU A 152 -9.78 10.65 4.94
CA LEU A 152 -10.68 10.82 3.82
C LEU A 152 -11.68 9.66 3.85
N LEU A 153 -12.94 9.96 4.11
CA LEU A 153 -13.99 8.97 4.25
C LEU A 153 -15.00 9.08 3.12
N GLN A 154 -15.32 7.96 2.51
CA GLN A 154 -16.44 7.87 1.56
C GLN A 154 -17.64 7.23 2.25
N LEU A 155 -18.75 7.95 2.33
CA LEU A 155 -19.97 7.55 3.00
C LEU A 155 -21.15 7.63 2.04
N ILE A 156 -22.17 6.78 2.25
CA ILE A 156 -23.49 6.98 1.65
C ILE A 156 -24.38 7.62 2.71
N LEU A 157 -24.99 8.76 2.37
CA LEU A 157 -25.87 9.46 3.27
C LEU A 157 -27.19 8.69 3.43
N GLN A 158 -27.40 8.17 4.62
CA GLN A 158 -28.62 7.39 4.92
C GLN A 158 -29.86 8.31 5.03
N PRO A 159 -31.07 7.82 4.77
CA PRO A 159 -32.30 8.63 4.86
C PRO A 159 -32.59 9.21 6.24
N ASP A 160 -32.13 8.52 7.30
CA ASP A 160 -32.26 8.92 8.70
C ASP A 160 -31.10 9.77 9.22
N SER A 161 -30.14 10.10 8.35
CA SER A 161 -29.03 10.96 8.71
C SER A 161 -29.47 12.38 9.02
N PRO A 162 -29.00 13.01 10.11
CA PRO A 162 -29.30 14.38 10.44
C PRO A 162 -28.76 15.40 9.39
N LEU A 163 -27.89 14.94 8.49
CA LEU A 163 -27.31 15.75 7.43
C LEU A 163 -28.20 15.75 6.16
N ALA A 164 -29.14 14.81 6.01
CA ALA A 164 -30.02 14.74 4.87
C ALA A 164 -30.94 15.98 4.83
N GLY A 165 -31.02 16.63 3.68
CA GLY A 165 -31.80 17.87 3.48
C GLY A 165 -31.13 19.15 3.99
N LYS A 166 -29.91 19.09 4.57
CA LYS A 166 -29.15 20.25 5.06
C LYS A 166 -28.21 20.79 3.99
N THR A 167 -27.91 22.07 4.10
CA THR A 167 -26.85 22.70 3.28
C THR A 167 -25.50 22.58 3.98
N LEU A 168 -24.41 22.68 3.20
CA LEU A 168 -23.06 22.62 3.78
C LEU A 168 -22.77 23.79 4.73
N MET A 169 -23.45 24.93 4.57
CA MET A 169 -23.35 26.07 5.51
C MET A 169 -23.95 25.76 6.88
N GLU A 170 -24.89 24.81 6.97
CA GLU A 170 -25.52 24.40 8.22
C GLU A 170 -24.69 23.36 9.00
N LEU A 171 -23.75 22.68 8.34
CA LEU A 171 -22.96 21.59 8.95
C LEU A 171 -22.21 21.98 10.23
N PRO A 172 -21.51 23.12 10.30
CA PRO A 172 -20.79 23.52 11.51
C PRO A 172 -21.66 23.62 12.76
N SER A 173 -22.96 23.87 12.59
CA SER A 173 -23.92 23.92 13.71
C SER A 173 -24.45 22.55 14.12
N LEU A 174 -24.32 21.53 13.24
CA LEU A 174 -24.83 20.17 13.44
C LEU A 174 -23.74 19.20 13.88
N THR A 175 -22.51 19.44 13.49
CA THR A 175 -21.36 18.60 13.82
C THR A 175 -20.48 19.30 14.85
N ARG A 176 -20.04 18.56 15.87
CA ARG A 176 -19.08 19.07 16.87
C ARG A 176 -17.64 19.07 16.35
N SER A 177 -17.45 18.63 15.15
CA SER A 177 -16.16 18.33 14.55
C SER A 177 -15.94 19.18 13.30
N ASN A 178 -14.68 19.56 13.05
CA ASN A 178 -14.29 20.20 11.81
C ASN A 178 -14.24 19.15 10.70
N VAL A 179 -15.33 19.06 9.94
CA VAL A 179 -15.44 18.19 8.77
C VAL A 179 -15.59 19.03 7.50
N LEU A 180 -14.93 18.62 6.44
CA LEU A 180 -15.05 19.23 5.12
C LEU A 180 -15.61 18.18 4.14
N ILE A 181 -16.67 18.52 3.43
CA ILE A 181 -17.15 17.71 2.31
C ILE A 181 -16.45 18.18 1.04
N GLY A 182 -15.52 17.36 0.55
CA GLY A 182 -14.70 17.66 -0.63
C GLY A 182 -15.37 17.33 -1.95
N ALA A 183 -16.25 16.31 -1.99
CA ALA A 183 -16.98 15.92 -3.18
C ALA A 183 -18.30 15.24 -2.82
N VAL A 184 -19.29 15.35 -3.70
CA VAL A 184 -20.59 14.68 -3.62
C VAL A 184 -20.87 14.03 -4.97
N GLN A 185 -21.22 12.74 -4.93
CA GLN A 185 -21.71 11.99 -6.09
C GLN A 185 -23.20 11.70 -5.89
N ARG A 186 -24.03 12.15 -6.82
CA ARG A 186 -25.47 11.93 -6.80
C ARG A 186 -25.91 11.16 -8.04
N GLY A 187 -26.60 10.03 -7.84
CA GLY A 187 -27.04 9.18 -8.94
C GLY A 187 -25.91 8.35 -9.57
N ASP A 188 -25.90 8.25 -10.91
CA ASP A 188 -24.94 7.48 -11.66
C ASP A 188 -23.49 7.95 -11.50
N HIS A 189 -22.54 7.04 -11.72
CA HIS A 189 -21.11 7.18 -11.39
C HIS A 189 -20.39 8.41 -12.00
N ASP A 190 -20.96 9.05 -12.99
CA ASP A 190 -20.31 10.17 -13.72
C ASP A 190 -20.66 11.57 -13.16
N ASN A 191 -21.56 11.67 -12.20
CA ASN A 191 -22.03 12.97 -11.71
C ASN A 191 -21.42 13.32 -10.35
N VAL A 192 -20.12 13.70 -10.36
CA VAL A 192 -19.39 14.16 -9.18
C VAL A 192 -19.33 15.68 -9.17
N THR A 193 -19.74 16.27 -8.05
CA THR A 193 -19.73 17.72 -7.83
C THR A 193 -18.80 18.07 -6.67
N ILE A 194 -18.00 19.14 -6.82
CA ILE A 194 -17.33 19.80 -5.71
C ILE A 194 -18.32 20.81 -5.15
N PRO A 195 -18.89 20.57 -3.96
CA PRO A 195 -20.03 21.33 -3.49
C PRO A 195 -19.61 22.67 -2.88
N GLY A 196 -20.35 23.73 -3.20
CA GLY A 196 -20.26 25.00 -2.47
C GLY A 196 -21.15 25.01 -1.22
N GLY A 197 -21.03 26.03 -0.36
CA GLY A 197 -21.75 26.13 0.91
C GLY A 197 -23.27 26.02 0.81
N ALA A 198 -23.87 26.47 -0.30
CA ALA A 198 -25.31 26.38 -0.55
C ALA A 198 -25.79 25.02 -1.07
N PHE A 199 -24.87 24.09 -1.31
CA PHE A 199 -25.21 22.76 -1.79
C PHE A 199 -26.01 22.01 -0.72
N ARG A 200 -27.16 21.44 -1.11
CA ARG A 200 -28.04 20.67 -0.23
C ARG A 200 -27.76 19.18 -0.40
N LEU A 201 -27.44 18.53 0.71
CA LEU A 201 -27.25 17.08 0.78
C LEU A 201 -28.60 16.36 0.71
N GLU A 202 -28.64 15.24 0.02
CA GLU A 202 -29.83 14.38 -0.10
C GLU A 202 -29.51 12.93 0.33
N ALA A 203 -30.51 12.23 0.79
CA ALA A 203 -30.39 10.81 1.08
C ALA A 203 -29.95 10.05 -0.19
N GLY A 204 -28.98 9.15 -0.06
CA GLY A 204 -28.40 8.41 -1.18
C GLY A 204 -27.17 9.09 -1.80
N ASP A 205 -26.87 10.36 -1.47
CA ASP A 205 -25.62 10.98 -1.89
C ASP A 205 -24.42 10.18 -1.36
N ARG A 206 -23.44 9.93 -2.23
CA ARG A 206 -22.09 9.49 -1.82
C ARG A 206 -21.26 10.72 -1.56
N ILE A 207 -20.89 10.91 -0.31
CA ILE A 207 -20.11 12.06 0.12
C ILE A 207 -18.67 11.66 0.42
N MET A 208 -17.74 12.50 0.02
CA MET A 208 -16.33 12.40 0.40
C MET A 208 -16.06 13.42 1.50
N LEU A 209 -15.82 12.91 2.70
CA LEU A 209 -15.62 13.70 3.91
C LEU A 209 -14.15 13.68 4.29
N ILE A 210 -13.62 14.84 4.61
CA ILE A 210 -12.25 15.04 5.11
C ILE A 210 -12.35 15.47 6.57
N SER A 211 -11.68 14.75 7.44
CA SER A 211 -11.69 15.03 8.89
C SER A 211 -10.36 14.66 9.55
N THR A 212 -10.21 15.02 10.82
CA THR A 212 -9.16 14.44 11.66
C THR A 212 -9.66 13.14 12.31
N PRO A 213 -8.78 12.15 12.63
CA PRO A 213 -9.16 10.83 13.14
C PRO A 213 -10.05 10.83 14.40
N HIS A 214 -10.06 11.92 15.16
CA HIS A 214 -10.88 12.10 16.37
C HIS A 214 -12.20 12.83 16.10
N SER A 215 -12.45 13.19 14.84
CA SER A 215 -13.58 14.04 14.43
C SER A 215 -14.57 13.32 13.52
N ALA A 216 -14.26 12.08 13.13
CA ALA A 216 -15.09 11.26 12.23
C ALA A 216 -16.12 10.41 13.00
#